data_3b707e2fc46936a9d2ff4902123dabdc
#
_entry.id   3b707e2fc46936a9d2ff4902123dabdc
#
_cell.length_a   1.000
_cell.length_b   1.000
_cell.length_c   1.000
_cell.angle_alpha   90.00
_cell.angle_beta   90.00
_cell.angle_gamma   90.00
#
_symmetry.space_group_name_H-M   'P 1'
#
loop_
_entity.id
_entity.type
_entity.pdbx_description
1 polymer ?
#
loop_
_entity_poly.entity_id
_entity_poly.type
_entity_poly.pdbx_seq_one_letter_code
_entity_poly.pdbx_strand_id
1 'polypeptide(L)'
;KVGVNGTKEKDVNLAISKCLKEVLEDNGFDVVMTRNKDEILNEGGKFSKVGDLNKRCSIINNTYQINSNSIMISIHQNSFTNPNVKGAQSFFYEKSEKSKKLGLILQNHLNKKINTEKEKAAKPNNSYYMLINSKCPGTIIECGFLSNPSEEESLSKEEYQKKLAEIICTG
;
A
#
# COMPACT_ATOMS: atom_id res chain seq x y z
N LYS A 1 -4.70 6.44 10.61
CA LYS A 1 -4.57 7.91 10.70
C LYS A 1 -5.87 8.56 10.25
N VAL A 2 -6.04 9.84 10.58
CA VAL A 2 -7.16 10.69 10.11
C VAL A 2 -6.53 11.92 9.48
N GLY A 3 -7.01 12.28 8.31
CA GLY A 3 -6.56 13.46 7.57
C GLY A 3 -7.07 14.76 8.16
N VAL A 4 -6.63 15.88 7.61
CA VAL A 4 -6.98 17.22 8.12
C VAL A 4 -8.46 17.57 7.91
N ASN A 5 -9.12 16.98 6.91
CA ASN A 5 -10.54 17.12 6.63
C ASN A 5 -11.38 15.93 7.13
N GLY A 6 -10.80 15.06 7.96
CA GLY A 6 -11.48 13.92 8.58
C GLY A 6 -11.44 12.59 7.80
N THR A 7 -10.78 12.54 6.67
CA THR A 7 -10.62 11.30 5.88
C THR A 7 -9.86 10.25 6.66
N LYS A 8 -10.42 9.04 6.76
CA LYS A 8 -9.78 7.94 7.49
C LYS A 8 -8.88 7.12 6.57
N GLU A 9 -7.62 6.94 6.94
CA GLU A 9 -6.65 6.13 6.20
C GLU A 9 -7.18 4.73 5.86
N LYS A 10 -7.85 4.07 6.81
CA LYS A 10 -8.36 2.70 6.60
C LYS A 10 -9.38 2.60 5.46
N ASP A 11 -10.16 3.65 5.24
CA ASP A 11 -11.21 3.67 4.21
C ASP A 11 -10.59 3.93 2.84
N VAL A 12 -9.65 4.88 2.75
CA VAL A 12 -8.88 5.15 1.53
C VAL A 12 -8.04 3.94 1.12
N ASN A 13 -7.34 3.31 2.06
CA ASN A 13 -6.56 2.10 1.80
C ASN A 13 -7.43 0.99 1.21
N LEU A 14 -8.63 0.78 1.76
CA LEU A 14 -9.55 -0.25 1.27
C LEU A 14 -10.08 0.09 -0.12
N ALA A 15 -10.45 1.35 -0.37
CA ALA A 15 -10.94 1.80 -1.66
C ALA A 15 -9.90 1.62 -2.76
N ILE A 16 -8.67 2.11 -2.56
CA ILE A 16 -7.57 1.93 -3.52
C ILE A 16 -7.27 0.44 -3.74
N SER A 17 -7.26 -0.37 -2.66
CA SER A 17 -6.97 -1.80 -2.77
C SER A 17 -8.04 -2.55 -3.57
N LYS A 18 -9.32 -2.14 -3.48
CA LYS A 18 -10.40 -2.71 -4.31
C LYS A 18 -10.24 -2.36 -5.78
N CYS A 19 -9.97 -1.07 -6.08
CA CYS A 19 -9.68 -0.66 -7.45
C CYS A 19 -8.46 -1.43 -8.01
N LEU A 20 -7.40 -1.57 -7.20
CA LEU A 20 -6.19 -2.30 -7.62
C LEU A 20 -6.50 -3.79 -7.88
N LYS A 21 -7.32 -4.41 -7.04
CA LYS A 21 -7.77 -5.79 -7.27
C LYS A 21 -8.46 -5.93 -8.63
N GLU A 22 -9.45 -5.09 -8.92
CA GLU A 22 -10.19 -5.11 -10.20
C GLU A 22 -9.23 -4.97 -11.39
N VAL A 23 -8.37 -3.96 -11.38
CA VAL A 23 -7.41 -3.72 -12.47
C VAL A 23 -6.43 -4.88 -12.64
N LEU A 24 -5.94 -5.47 -11.54
CA LEU A 24 -5.04 -6.63 -11.60
C LEU A 24 -5.74 -7.87 -12.15
N GLU A 25 -6.97 -8.16 -11.72
CA GLU A 25 -7.75 -9.31 -12.21
C GLU A 25 -8.08 -9.15 -13.70
N ASP A 26 -8.42 -7.94 -14.15
CA ASP A 26 -8.64 -7.63 -15.57
C ASP A 26 -7.37 -7.83 -16.42
N ASN A 27 -6.18 -7.76 -15.79
CA ASN A 27 -4.90 -8.04 -16.42
C ASN A 27 -4.37 -9.47 -16.18
N GLY A 28 -5.22 -10.37 -15.69
CA GLY A 28 -4.94 -11.81 -15.57
C GLY A 28 -4.17 -12.23 -14.32
N PHE A 29 -4.14 -11.40 -13.28
CA PHE A 29 -3.55 -11.75 -11.98
C PHE A 29 -4.61 -12.34 -11.05
N ASP A 30 -4.24 -13.36 -10.28
CA ASP A 30 -5.02 -13.82 -9.13
C ASP A 30 -4.73 -12.93 -7.93
N VAL A 31 -5.78 -12.35 -7.32
CA VAL A 31 -5.61 -11.40 -6.22
C VAL A 31 -6.22 -11.90 -4.92
N VAL A 32 -5.40 -12.00 -3.89
CA VAL A 32 -5.82 -12.29 -2.51
C VAL A 32 -5.76 -11.01 -1.69
N MET A 33 -6.90 -10.52 -1.22
CA MET A 33 -6.96 -9.38 -0.31
C MET A 33 -6.90 -9.87 1.15
N THR A 34 -6.10 -9.19 1.99
CA THR A 34 -6.08 -9.50 3.43
C THR A 34 -7.38 -9.09 4.14
N ARG A 35 -8.10 -8.09 3.62
CA ARG A 35 -9.49 -7.74 3.99
C ARG A 35 -10.22 -7.14 2.79
N ASN A 36 -11.52 -7.34 2.70
CA ASN A 36 -12.38 -6.77 1.64
C ASN A 36 -13.49 -5.85 2.16
N LYS A 37 -13.57 -5.67 3.47
CA LYS A 37 -14.52 -4.79 4.17
C LYS A 37 -13.85 -4.10 5.36
N ASP A 38 -14.58 -3.24 6.06
CA ASP A 38 -14.11 -2.60 7.29
C ASP A 38 -14.25 -3.59 8.47
N GLU A 39 -13.22 -4.37 8.69
CA GLU A 39 -13.18 -5.42 9.71
C GLU A 39 -11.83 -5.49 10.42
N ILE A 40 -11.86 -6.00 11.63
CA ILE A 40 -10.70 -6.35 12.44
C ILE A 40 -10.34 -7.81 12.14
N LEU A 41 -9.08 -8.07 11.80
CA LEU A 41 -8.64 -9.42 11.41
C LEU A 41 -8.14 -10.29 12.56
N ASN A 42 -7.89 -9.72 13.73
CA ASN A 42 -7.44 -10.51 14.87
C ASN A 42 -8.60 -11.26 15.55
N GLU A 43 -8.30 -12.44 16.10
CA GLU A 43 -9.24 -13.26 16.86
C GLU A 43 -9.61 -12.61 18.19
N GLY A 44 -10.84 -12.87 18.68
CA GLY A 44 -11.30 -12.43 19.99
C GLY A 44 -12.02 -11.08 20.03
N GLY A 45 -12.31 -10.43 18.89
CA GLY A 45 -13.21 -9.26 18.81
C GLY A 45 -12.68 -7.94 19.38
N LYS A 46 -11.57 -7.95 20.12
CA LYS A 46 -10.91 -6.72 20.59
C LYS A 46 -9.75 -6.36 19.67
N PHE A 47 -9.70 -5.09 19.25
CA PHE A 47 -8.61 -4.62 18.38
C PHE A 47 -7.25 -4.81 19.06
N SER A 48 -6.37 -5.53 18.40
CA SER A 48 -4.95 -5.64 18.70
C SER A 48 -4.15 -5.38 17.43
N LYS A 49 -3.37 -4.31 17.42
CA LYS A 49 -2.54 -3.96 16.25
C LYS A 49 -1.59 -5.10 15.87
N VAL A 50 -0.97 -5.73 16.85
CA VAL A 50 -0.06 -6.86 16.60
C VAL A 50 -0.82 -8.07 16.09
N GLY A 51 -2.00 -8.37 16.67
CA GLY A 51 -2.86 -9.47 16.22
C GLY A 51 -3.32 -9.28 14.77
N ASP A 52 -3.77 -8.08 14.39
CA ASP A 52 -4.16 -7.76 13.02
C ASP A 52 -3.00 -7.92 12.03
N LEU A 53 -1.81 -7.39 12.38
CA LEU A 53 -0.61 -7.53 11.55
C LEU A 53 -0.17 -9.00 11.41
N ASN A 54 -0.23 -9.79 12.48
CA ASN A 54 0.07 -11.23 12.45
C ASN A 54 -0.88 -11.97 11.50
N LYS A 55 -2.18 -11.67 11.57
CA LYS A 55 -3.18 -12.30 10.70
C LYS A 55 -2.92 -11.96 9.23
N ARG A 56 -2.60 -10.70 8.91
CA ARG A 56 -2.21 -10.28 7.56
C ARG A 56 -0.98 -11.04 7.08
N CYS A 57 0.08 -11.10 7.88
CA CYS A 57 1.30 -11.85 7.54
C CYS A 57 1.00 -13.34 7.33
N SER A 58 0.11 -13.94 8.14
CA SER A 58 -0.31 -15.32 7.97
C SER A 58 -0.99 -15.56 6.62
N ILE A 59 -1.94 -14.70 6.23
CA ILE A 59 -2.62 -14.77 4.93
C ILE A 59 -1.59 -14.68 3.79
N ILE A 60 -0.70 -13.67 3.83
CA ILE A 60 0.32 -13.44 2.80
C ILE A 60 1.28 -14.63 2.70
N ASN A 61 1.77 -15.13 3.83
CA ASN A 61 2.73 -16.22 3.85
C ASN A 61 2.11 -17.55 3.38
N ASN A 62 0.84 -17.81 3.71
CA ASN A 62 0.10 -18.95 3.20
C ASN A 62 -0.12 -18.85 1.67
N THR A 63 -0.50 -17.67 1.17
CA THR A 63 -0.63 -17.44 -0.28
C THR A 63 0.70 -17.68 -0.99
N TYR A 64 1.79 -17.16 -0.45
CA TYR A 64 3.14 -17.34 -1.01
C TYR A 64 3.62 -18.80 -0.95
N GLN A 65 3.21 -19.55 0.07
CA GLN A 65 3.52 -20.99 0.18
C GLN A 65 2.79 -21.80 -0.91
N ILE A 66 1.56 -21.41 -1.27
CA ILE A 66 0.78 -22.04 -2.34
C ILE A 66 1.33 -21.65 -3.71
N ASN A 67 1.68 -20.38 -3.91
CA ASN A 67 2.23 -19.87 -5.16
C ASN A 67 3.41 -18.94 -4.89
N SER A 68 4.63 -19.43 -5.07
CA SER A 68 5.87 -18.69 -4.85
C SER A 68 6.16 -17.58 -5.86
N ASN A 69 5.33 -17.44 -6.91
CA ASN A 69 5.37 -16.30 -7.84
C ASN A 69 4.55 -15.10 -7.34
N SER A 70 3.94 -15.20 -6.16
CA SER A 70 3.18 -14.11 -5.58
C SER A 70 4.09 -12.96 -5.13
N ILE A 71 3.53 -11.74 -5.19
CA ILE A 71 4.11 -10.53 -4.59
C ILE A 71 3.10 -9.90 -3.61
N MET A 72 3.59 -9.13 -2.67
CA MET A 72 2.76 -8.39 -1.70
C MET A 72 2.82 -6.90 -1.99
N ILE A 73 1.65 -6.27 -2.13
CA ILE A 73 1.50 -4.81 -2.20
C ILE A 73 0.62 -4.37 -1.03
N SER A 74 1.15 -3.52 -0.17
CA SER A 74 0.43 -2.96 0.97
C SER A 74 0.15 -1.48 0.75
N ILE A 75 -1.13 -1.11 0.70
CA ILE A 75 -1.58 0.26 0.42
C ILE A 75 -1.77 1.02 1.73
N HIS A 76 -1.14 2.18 1.82
CA HIS A 76 -1.15 3.07 2.97
C HIS A 76 -1.25 4.54 2.57
N GLN A 77 -1.56 5.40 3.55
CA GLN A 77 -1.49 6.85 3.43
C GLN A 77 -0.54 7.41 4.48
N ASN A 78 0.31 8.33 4.06
CA ASN A 78 1.28 8.97 4.94
C ASN A 78 0.66 10.13 5.74
N SER A 79 1.44 10.64 6.68
CA SER A 79 1.14 11.88 7.42
C SER A 79 2.44 12.48 7.94
N PHE A 80 2.57 13.80 7.87
CA PHE A 80 3.74 14.51 8.36
C PHE A 80 3.34 15.83 9.02
N THR A 81 4.17 16.35 9.91
CA THR A 81 3.90 17.59 10.66
C THR A 81 3.83 18.82 9.75
N ASN A 82 4.66 18.86 8.68
CA ASN A 82 4.59 19.92 7.69
C ASN A 82 3.52 19.58 6.64
N PRO A 83 2.42 20.32 6.52
CA PRO A 83 1.33 20.04 5.59
C PRO A 83 1.70 20.24 4.12
N ASN A 84 2.83 20.85 3.81
CA ASN A 84 3.30 21.03 2.44
C ASN A 84 4.01 19.77 1.88
N VAL A 85 4.29 18.78 2.74
CA VAL A 85 4.89 17.52 2.27
C VAL A 85 3.84 16.71 1.53
N LYS A 86 4.20 16.28 0.30
CA LYS A 86 3.32 15.55 -0.61
C LYS A 86 4.07 14.49 -1.43
N GLY A 87 3.32 13.67 -2.13
CA GLY A 87 3.79 12.69 -3.14
C GLY A 87 3.85 11.26 -2.64
N ALA A 88 3.62 10.32 -3.57
CA ALA A 88 3.60 8.90 -3.31
C ALA A 88 5.01 8.32 -3.14
N GLN A 89 5.17 7.34 -2.25
CA GLN A 89 6.48 6.73 -1.97
C GLN A 89 6.37 5.25 -1.66
N SER A 90 7.24 4.44 -2.27
CA SER A 90 7.36 3.01 -1.98
C SER A 90 8.42 2.73 -0.94
N PHE A 91 8.16 1.70 -0.12
CA PHE A 91 9.08 1.20 0.91
C PHE A 91 9.24 -0.30 0.75
N PHE A 92 10.47 -0.79 0.86
CA PHE A 92 10.81 -2.21 0.71
C PHE A 92 11.71 -2.71 1.84
N TYR A 93 11.72 -4.02 2.08
CA TYR A 93 12.64 -4.61 3.03
C TYR A 93 14.06 -4.63 2.45
N GLU A 94 15.00 -4.00 3.15
CA GLU A 94 16.38 -3.80 2.66
C GLU A 94 17.10 -5.12 2.34
N LYS A 95 16.84 -6.16 3.13
CA LYS A 95 17.49 -7.48 2.97
C LYS A 95 16.88 -8.35 1.87
N SER A 96 15.88 -7.87 1.13
CA SER A 96 15.21 -8.59 0.05
C SER A 96 15.45 -7.91 -1.29
N GLU A 97 16.34 -8.47 -2.11
CA GLU A 97 16.61 -7.93 -3.46
C GLU A 97 15.36 -7.95 -4.37
N LYS A 98 14.47 -8.96 -4.22
CA LYS A 98 13.20 -9.00 -4.96
C LYS A 98 12.27 -7.87 -4.53
N SER A 99 12.15 -7.60 -3.23
CA SER A 99 11.34 -6.48 -2.70
C SER A 99 11.92 -5.13 -3.12
N LYS A 100 13.24 -4.98 -3.12
CA LYS A 100 13.93 -3.79 -3.60
C LYS A 100 13.64 -3.53 -5.08
N LYS A 101 13.77 -4.56 -5.94
CA LYS A 101 13.46 -4.45 -7.36
C LYS A 101 12.00 -4.01 -7.58
N LEU A 102 11.06 -4.65 -6.92
CA LEU A 102 9.63 -4.28 -6.98
C LEU A 102 9.40 -2.83 -6.53
N GLY A 103 9.96 -2.43 -5.38
CA GLY A 103 9.82 -1.08 -4.86
C GLY A 103 10.39 0.00 -5.81
N LEU A 104 11.53 -0.27 -6.44
CA LEU A 104 12.16 0.64 -7.42
C LEU A 104 11.31 0.79 -8.68
N ILE A 105 10.77 -0.30 -9.21
CA ILE A 105 9.91 -0.28 -10.41
C ILE A 105 8.65 0.53 -10.13
N LEU A 106 7.93 0.22 -9.04
CA LEU A 106 6.70 0.93 -8.66
C LEU A 106 6.97 2.42 -8.37
N GLN A 107 8.09 2.74 -7.69
CA GLN A 107 8.45 4.14 -7.47
C GLN A 107 8.68 4.92 -8.77
N ASN A 108 9.32 4.30 -9.76
CA ASN A 108 9.53 4.93 -11.07
C ASN A 108 8.18 5.26 -11.75
N HIS A 109 7.20 4.35 -11.70
CA HIS A 109 5.86 4.60 -12.22
C HIS A 109 5.11 5.69 -11.46
N LEU A 110 5.19 5.68 -10.11
CA LEU A 110 4.64 6.74 -9.28
C LEU A 110 5.28 8.11 -9.58
N ASN A 111 6.59 8.17 -9.80
CA ASN A 111 7.28 9.42 -10.16
C ASN A 111 6.79 9.98 -11.50
N LYS A 112 6.68 9.14 -12.51
CA LYS A 112 6.24 9.56 -13.85
C LYS A 112 4.79 10.07 -13.90
N LYS A 113 3.92 9.62 -13.01
CA LYS A 113 2.47 9.83 -13.12
C LYS A 113 1.85 10.62 -11.96
N ILE A 114 2.47 10.59 -10.77
CA ILE A 114 1.99 11.23 -9.55
C ILE A 114 2.98 12.30 -9.07
N ASN A 115 4.24 11.97 -8.92
CA ASN A 115 5.27 12.88 -8.37
C ASN A 115 5.93 13.75 -9.45
N THR A 116 5.14 14.26 -10.40
CA THR A 116 5.65 14.95 -11.60
C THR A 116 6.44 16.24 -11.32
N GLU A 117 6.17 16.89 -10.17
CA GLU A 117 6.90 18.11 -9.78
C GLU A 117 8.20 17.80 -9.03
N LYS A 118 8.20 16.71 -8.25
CA LYS A 118 9.36 16.32 -7.44
C LYS A 118 9.39 14.81 -7.25
N GLU A 119 10.32 14.17 -7.89
CA GLU A 119 10.54 12.73 -7.74
C GLU A 119 10.89 12.34 -6.30
N LYS A 120 10.49 11.14 -5.92
CA LYS A 120 10.87 10.48 -4.67
C LYS A 120 11.69 9.23 -4.95
N ALA A 121 12.57 8.88 -4.04
CA ALA A 121 13.27 7.62 -4.08
C ALA A 121 12.46 6.53 -3.39
N ALA A 122 12.46 5.30 -3.90
CA ALA A 122 12.06 4.14 -3.13
C ALA A 122 12.99 4.01 -1.90
N LYS A 123 12.44 3.70 -0.73
CA LYS A 123 13.21 3.69 0.53
C LYS A 123 13.29 2.29 1.14
N PRO A 124 14.49 1.87 1.58
CA PRO A 124 14.59 0.72 2.46
C PRO A 124 13.90 1.01 3.80
N ASN A 125 13.24 -0.01 4.35
CA ASN A 125 12.65 0.07 5.68
C ASN A 125 12.76 -1.28 6.41
N ASN A 126 13.41 -1.25 7.57
CA ASN A 126 13.66 -2.40 8.42
C ASN A 126 12.83 -2.37 9.72
N SER A 127 11.79 -1.52 9.78
CA SER A 127 10.91 -1.37 10.95
C SER A 127 9.44 -1.71 10.66
N TYR A 128 9.01 -1.70 9.41
CA TYR A 128 7.64 -2.02 9.05
C TYR A 128 7.37 -3.51 9.20
N TYR A 129 6.45 -3.83 10.10
CA TYR A 129 6.14 -5.20 10.50
C TYR A 129 5.84 -6.11 9.30
N MET A 130 5.02 -5.64 8.37
CA MET A 130 4.63 -6.40 7.18
C MET A 130 5.82 -6.72 6.27
N LEU A 131 6.76 -5.79 6.13
CA LEU A 131 7.95 -5.97 5.30
C LEU A 131 8.93 -7.00 5.91
N ILE A 132 9.05 -7.02 7.25
CA ILE A 132 10.00 -7.87 7.96
C ILE A 132 9.47 -9.32 8.09
N ASN A 133 8.16 -9.47 8.32
CA ASN A 133 7.56 -10.75 8.67
C ASN A 133 6.88 -11.46 7.48
N SER A 134 6.78 -10.80 6.31
CA SER A 134 6.32 -11.44 5.09
C SER A 134 7.46 -12.21 4.42
N LYS A 135 7.24 -13.48 4.11
CA LYS A 135 8.12 -14.30 3.28
C LYS A 135 8.00 -13.95 1.80
N CYS A 136 6.86 -13.43 1.41
CA CYS A 136 6.55 -12.97 0.08
C CYS A 136 7.34 -11.69 -0.23
N PRO A 137 8.00 -11.58 -1.40
CA PRO A 137 8.56 -10.31 -1.84
C PRO A 137 7.47 -9.24 -1.88
N GLY A 138 7.76 -8.05 -1.33
CA GLY A 138 6.70 -7.06 -1.25
C GLY A 138 7.16 -5.64 -0.97
N THR A 139 6.22 -4.73 -1.12
CA THR A 139 6.39 -3.30 -0.90
C THR A 139 5.19 -2.70 -0.17
N ILE A 140 5.45 -1.64 0.58
CA ILE A 140 4.41 -0.74 1.09
C ILE A 140 4.42 0.51 0.22
N ILE A 141 3.25 0.92 -0.25
CA ILE A 141 3.05 2.16 -1.00
C ILE A 141 2.28 3.14 -0.13
N GLU A 142 2.94 4.22 0.26
CA GLU A 142 2.31 5.41 0.82
C GLU A 142 1.83 6.26 -0.36
N CYS A 143 0.54 6.22 -0.66
CA CYS A 143 -0.03 6.81 -1.89
C CYS A 143 -0.05 8.34 -1.90
N GLY A 144 0.06 8.98 -0.75
CA GLY A 144 0.11 10.42 -0.53
C GLY A 144 -0.02 10.74 0.96
N PHE A 145 -0.12 12.03 1.30
CA PHE A 145 -0.14 12.51 2.67
C PHE A 145 -1.54 13.02 3.06
N LEU A 146 -2.21 12.36 3.99
CA LEU A 146 -3.48 12.84 4.56
C LEU A 146 -3.33 14.13 5.39
N SER A 147 -2.11 14.51 5.75
CA SER A 147 -1.78 15.80 6.36
C SER A 147 -1.67 16.95 5.37
N ASN A 148 -1.65 16.67 4.07
CA ASN A 148 -1.68 17.67 3.00
C ASN A 148 -3.13 17.80 2.49
N PRO A 149 -3.78 18.98 2.62
CA PRO A 149 -5.21 19.13 2.27
C PRO A 149 -5.53 18.79 0.82
N SER A 150 -4.64 19.14 -0.12
CA SER A 150 -4.84 18.88 -1.55
C SER A 150 -4.70 17.39 -1.88
N GLU A 151 -3.74 16.69 -1.26
CA GLU A 151 -3.62 15.24 -1.44
C GLU A 151 -4.76 14.48 -0.77
N GLU A 152 -5.19 14.90 0.43
CA GLU A 152 -6.35 14.30 1.11
C GLU A 152 -7.61 14.41 0.24
N GLU A 153 -7.87 15.59 -0.35
CA GLU A 153 -8.98 15.79 -1.26
C GLU A 153 -8.88 14.83 -2.48
N SER A 154 -7.69 14.73 -3.09
CA SER A 154 -7.48 13.85 -4.23
C SER A 154 -7.65 12.37 -3.85
N LEU A 155 -7.05 11.94 -2.75
CA LEU A 155 -7.11 10.57 -2.24
C LEU A 155 -8.53 10.12 -1.87
N SER A 156 -9.42 11.06 -1.57
CA SER A 156 -10.84 10.80 -1.28
C SER A 156 -11.69 10.58 -2.54
N LYS A 157 -11.18 10.94 -3.73
CA LYS A 157 -11.91 10.85 -4.99
C LYS A 157 -11.71 9.48 -5.65
N GLU A 158 -12.78 8.83 -6.03
CA GLU A 158 -12.77 7.52 -6.69
C GLU A 158 -11.93 7.53 -7.98
N GLU A 159 -12.03 8.59 -8.78
CA GLU A 159 -11.24 8.75 -10.01
C GLU A 159 -9.73 8.70 -9.74
N TYR A 160 -9.27 9.38 -8.67
CA TYR A 160 -7.86 9.37 -8.30
C TYR A 160 -7.41 8.01 -7.75
N GLN A 161 -8.28 7.33 -7.01
CA GLN A 161 -8.03 5.99 -6.49
C GLN A 161 -7.89 4.97 -7.62
N LYS A 162 -8.73 5.03 -8.65
CA LYS A 162 -8.63 4.23 -9.88
C LYS A 162 -7.33 4.53 -10.64
N LYS A 163 -6.99 5.80 -10.82
CA LYS A 163 -5.72 6.21 -11.43
C LYS A 163 -4.51 5.65 -10.71
N LEU A 164 -4.50 5.68 -9.36
CA LEU A 164 -3.43 5.08 -8.56
C LEU A 164 -3.35 3.56 -8.79
N ALA A 165 -4.48 2.88 -8.82
CA ALA A 165 -4.55 1.44 -9.09
C ALA A 165 -3.95 1.07 -10.45
N GLU A 166 -4.30 1.79 -11.51
CA GLU A 166 -3.75 1.60 -12.86
C GLU A 166 -2.23 1.82 -12.90
N ILE A 167 -1.74 2.87 -12.22
CA ILE A 167 -0.30 3.17 -12.15
C ILE A 167 0.46 2.06 -11.43
N ILE A 168 -0.10 1.52 -10.35
CA ILE A 168 0.50 0.42 -9.59
C ILE A 168 0.48 -0.88 -10.42
N CYS A 169 -0.60 -1.15 -11.13
CA CYS A 169 -0.73 -2.35 -11.98
C CYS A 169 0.27 -2.34 -13.16
N THR A 170 0.53 -1.17 -13.74
CA THR A 170 1.44 -1.03 -14.89
C THR A 170 2.93 -1.00 -14.48
N GLY A 171 3.25 -0.93 -13.22
CA GLY A 171 4.61 -1.01 -12.68
C GLY A 171 4.98 -2.42 -12.29
#